data_fefe60432b4e05f755e0cb09ce85effb
#
_entry.id   fefe60432b4e05f755e0cb09ce85effb
#
_cell.length_a   1.000
_cell.length_b   1.000
_cell.length_c   1.000
_cell.angle_alpha   90.00
_cell.angle_beta   90.00
_cell.angle_gamma   90.00
#
_symmetry.space_group_name_H-M   'P 1'
#
loop_
_entity.id
_entity.type
_entity.pdbx_description
1 polymer ?
#
loop_
_entity_poly.entity_id
_entity_poly.type
_entity_poly.pdbx_seq_one_letter_code
_entity_poly.pdbx_strand_id
1 'polypeptide(L)'
;MRMEQPSTPRFTQEVVDETATVVRVEGELDIDAADALRDALDTAETSVGTVLRLDASGVSFLDSTALGVILASAQRMEERGARFELVCTSPSIRRILDMTLISRTVHVLP
;
A
#
# COMPACT_ATOMS: atom_id res chain seq x y z
N MET A 1 -28.58 -0.46 17.21
CA MET A 1 -27.57 -1.48 16.86
C MET A 1 -26.65 -0.94 15.80
N ARG A 2 -25.38 -1.15 16.00
CA ARG A 2 -24.41 -0.65 15.06
C ARG A 2 -24.03 -1.76 14.07
N MET A 3 -23.91 -1.38 12.82
CA MET A 3 -23.53 -2.33 11.78
C MET A 3 -22.02 -2.30 11.62
N GLU A 4 -21.43 -3.46 11.68
CA GLU A 4 -20.03 -3.60 11.35
C GLU A 4 -19.88 -3.58 9.84
N GLN A 5 -18.80 -2.96 9.39
CA GLN A 5 -18.45 -3.02 8.00
C GLN A 5 -17.14 -3.82 7.90
N PRO A 6 -17.24 -5.14 7.70
CA PRO A 6 -16.06 -5.98 7.72
C PRO A 6 -15.05 -5.63 6.65
N SER A 7 -15.50 -4.93 5.60
CA SER A 7 -14.61 -4.49 4.53
C SER A 7 -13.94 -3.15 4.79
N THR A 8 -14.31 -2.45 5.89
CA THR A 8 -13.71 -1.17 6.21
C THR A 8 -12.22 -1.35 6.44
N PRO A 9 -11.36 -0.67 5.66
CA PRO A 9 -9.92 -0.84 5.80
C PRO A 9 -9.42 -0.21 7.09
N ARG A 10 -8.36 -0.78 7.61
CA ARG A 10 -7.70 -0.28 8.81
C ARG A 10 -6.26 0.04 8.45
N PHE A 11 -5.83 1.25 8.80
CA PHE A 11 -4.49 1.72 8.48
C PHE A 11 -3.73 2.03 9.76
N THR A 12 -2.48 1.59 9.82
CA THR A 12 -1.56 1.98 10.89
C THR A 12 -0.23 2.36 10.27
N GLN A 13 0.44 3.32 10.87
CA GLN A 13 1.75 3.77 10.41
C GLN A 13 2.77 3.59 11.51
N GLU A 14 3.94 3.11 11.14
CA GLU A 14 5.03 2.90 12.08
C GLU A 14 6.33 3.34 11.44
N VAL A 15 7.07 4.21 12.12
CA VAL A 15 8.43 4.56 11.71
C VAL A 15 9.35 3.53 12.35
N VAL A 16 9.90 2.65 11.52
CA VAL A 16 10.72 1.54 12.01
C VAL A 16 12.10 2.04 12.42
N ASP A 17 12.68 2.91 11.59
CA ASP A 17 13.97 3.54 11.89
C ASP A 17 14.12 4.79 11.02
N GLU A 18 15.30 5.37 10.98
CA GLU A 18 15.54 6.60 10.23
C GLU A 18 15.35 6.43 8.73
N THR A 19 15.38 5.20 8.23
CA THR A 19 15.31 4.93 6.79
C THR A 19 13.97 4.40 6.33
N ALA A 20 13.21 3.75 7.20
CA ALA A 20 12.02 2.98 6.80
C ALA A 20 10.78 3.37 7.57
N THR A 21 9.71 3.63 6.83
CA THR A 21 8.37 3.83 7.38
C THR A 21 7.47 2.72 6.82
N VAL A 22 6.69 2.09 7.68
CA VAL A 22 5.78 1.01 7.30
C VAL A 22 4.35 1.48 7.51
N VAL A 23 3.54 1.35 6.46
CA VAL A 23 2.08 1.53 6.54
C VAL A 23 1.47 0.15 6.44
N ARG A 24 0.73 -0.25 7.45
CA ARG A 24 -0.02 -1.51 7.41
C ARG A 24 -1.47 -1.22 7.09
N VAL A 25 -2.02 -2.04 6.21
CA VAL A 25 -3.43 -1.92 5.84
C VAL A 25 -4.05 -3.31 5.89
N GLU A 26 -5.28 -3.36 6.39
CA GLU A 26 -6.07 -4.59 6.46
C GLU A 26 -7.45 -4.33 5.89
N GLY A 27 -8.05 -5.35 5.32
CA GLY A 27 -9.42 -5.30 4.81
C GLY A 27 -9.47 -5.26 3.30
N GLU A 28 -10.53 -4.66 2.76
CA GLU A 28 -10.74 -4.59 1.33
C GLU A 28 -10.36 -3.19 0.83
N LEU A 29 -9.50 -3.16 -0.17
CA LEU A 29 -9.09 -1.91 -0.81
C LEU A 29 -9.86 -1.74 -2.11
N ASP A 30 -11.11 -1.33 -1.98
CA ASP A 30 -11.99 -1.03 -3.11
C ASP A 30 -11.98 0.47 -3.40
N ILE A 31 -12.85 0.89 -4.32
CA ILE A 31 -12.93 2.29 -4.73
C ILE A 31 -13.25 3.20 -3.54
N ASP A 32 -14.05 2.72 -2.59
CA ASP A 32 -14.43 3.52 -1.44
C ASP A 32 -13.26 3.70 -0.47
N ALA A 33 -12.30 2.80 -0.49
CA ALA A 33 -11.13 2.86 0.37
C ALA A 33 -9.98 3.65 -0.26
N ALA A 34 -10.07 3.97 -1.54
CA ALA A 34 -8.94 4.56 -2.27
C ALA A 34 -8.49 5.89 -1.69
N ASP A 35 -9.43 6.75 -1.27
CA ASP A 35 -9.07 8.05 -0.69
C ASP A 35 -8.36 7.88 0.64
N ALA A 36 -8.82 6.96 1.48
CA ALA A 36 -8.17 6.70 2.77
C ALA A 36 -6.77 6.13 2.55
N LEU A 37 -6.62 5.27 1.56
CA LEU A 37 -5.30 4.73 1.21
C LEU A 37 -4.36 5.84 0.73
N ARG A 38 -4.87 6.73 -0.13
CA ARG A 38 -4.09 7.86 -0.61
C ARG A 38 -3.63 8.75 0.54
N ASP A 39 -4.54 9.06 1.47
CA ASP A 39 -4.19 9.90 2.61
C ASP A 39 -3.14 9.24 3.50
N ALA A 40 -3.27 7.94 3.72
CA ALA A 40 -2.31 7.20 4.54
C ALA A 40 -0.92 7.21 3.90
N LEU A 41 -0.86 7.00 2.59
CA LEU A 41 0.42 7.00 1.88
C LEU A 41 1.01 8.40 1.80
N ASP A 42 0.19 9.42 1.53
CA ASP A 42 0.66 10.80 1.50
C ASP A 42 1.27 11.21 2.85
N THR A 43 0.59 10.86 3.94
CA THR A 43 1.08 11.16 5.27
C THR A 43 2.40 10.44 5.53
N ALA A 44 2.48 9.17 5.17
CA ALA A 44 3.69 8.38 5.37
C ALA A 44 4.86 8.92 4.54
N GLU A 45 4.60 9.40 3.33
CA GLU A 45 5.65 9.94 2.46
C GLU A 45 6.34 11.14 3.08
N THR A 46 5.69 11.88 3.96
CA THR A 46 6.29 13.06 4.59
C THR A 46 7.32 12.69 5.64
N SER A 47 7.24 11.49 6.20
CA SER A 47 8.15 11.06 7.25
C SER A 47 9.10 9.95 6.81
N VAL A 48 9.07 9.57 5.53
CA VAL A 48 9.92 8.48 5.05
C VAL A 48 11.34 8.99 4.79
N GLY A 49 12.33 8.14 5.10
CA GLY A 49 13.70 8.37 4.71
C GLY A 49 13.95 7.85 3.30
N THR A 50 14.38 6.59 3.21
CA THR A 50 14.72 5.98 1.93
C THR A 50 13.78 4.85 1.52
N VAL A 51 12.96 4.33 2.45
CA VAL A 51 12.07 3.21 2.17
C VAL A 51 10.68 3.48 2.73
N LEU A 52 9.68 3.37 1.88
CA LEU A 52 8.28 3.34 2.29
C LEU A 52 7.76 1.94 1.98
N ARG A 53 7.33 1.24 3.01
CA ARG A 53 6.82 -0.12 2.86
C ARG A 53 5.33 -0.15 3.16
N LEU A 54 4.55 -0.66 2.21
CA LEU A 54 3.13 -0.90 2.41
C LEU A 54 2.95 -2.38 2.72
N ASP A 55 2.55 -2.67 3.94
CA ASP A 55 2.28 -4.03 4.36
C ASP A 55 0.80 -4.33 4.11
N ALA A 56 0.54 -5.03 3.02
CA ALA A 56 -0.80 -5.39 2.59
C ALA A 56 -1.08 -6.87 2.86
N SER A 57 -0.38 -7.47 3.80
CA SER A 57 -0.58 -8.90 4.10
C SER A 57 -1.98 -9.18 4.65
N GLY A 58 -2.64 -8.19 5.23
CA GLY A 58 -4.02 -8.32 5.73
C GLY A 58 -5.08 -7.89 4.73
N VAL A 59 -4.71 -7.58 3.48
CA VAL A 59 -5.64 -7.15 2.45
C VAL A 59 -6.27 -8.38 1.79
N SER A 60 -7.60 -8.40 1.74
CA SER A 60 -8.36 -9.51 1.15
C SER A 60 -8.86 -9.21 -0.26
N PHE A 61 -8.87 -7.95 -0.65
CA PHE A 61 -9.36 -7.53 -1.96
C PHE A 61 -8.68 -6.24 -2.38
N LEU A 62 -8.37 -6.13 -3.66
CA LEU A 62 -7.71 -4.94 -4.22
C LEU A 62 -8.28 -4.70 -5.61
N ASP A 63 -8.85 -3.51 -5.84
CA ASP A 63 -9.33 -3.17 -7.17
C ASP A 63 -8.33 -2.25 -7.89
N SER A 64 -8.66 -1.91 -9.14
CA SER A 64 -7.77 -1.14 -9.98
C SER A 64 -7.59 0.30 -9.48
N THR A 65 -8.59 0.86 -8.81
CA THR A 65 -8.50 2.22 -8.28
C THR A 65 -7.46 2.27 -7.15
N ALA A 66 -7.56 1.33 -6.22
CA ALA A 66 -6.60 1.23 -5.13
C ALA A 66 -5.19 0.91 -5.66
N LEU A 67 -5.12 0.05 -6.66
CA LEU A 67 -3.84 -0.29 -7.29
C LEU A 67 -3.19 0.95 -7.89
N GLY A 68 -3.99 1.81 -8.53
CA GLY A 68 -3.50 3.07 -9.08
C GLY A 68 -2.93 3.99 -8.02
N VAL A 69 -3.55 4.03 -6.85
CA VAL A 69 -3.06 4.84 -5.72
C VAL A 69 -1.69 4.31 -5.26
N ILE A 70 -1.55 3.00 -5.16
CA ILE A 70 -0.27 2.38 -4.77
C ILE A 70 0.81 2.70 -5.80
N LEU A 71 0.48 2.56 -7.08
CA LEU A 71 1.44 2.83 -8.14
C LEU A 71 1.88 4.29 -8.14
N ALA A 72 0.95 5.22 -7.95
CA ALA A 72 1.29 6.64 -7.92
C ALA A 72 2.24 6.96 -6.76
N SER A 73 2.00 6.37 -5.59
CA SER A 73 2.90 6.55 -4.45
C SER A 73 4.29 6.00 -4.76
N ALA A 74 4.35 4.83 -5.37
CA ALA A 74 5.62 4.20 -5.73
C ALA A 74 6.40 5.08 -6.72
N GLN A 75 5.71 5.68 -7.68
CA GLN A 75 6.35 6.56 -8.66
C GLN A 75 6.90 7.82 -7.99
N ARG A 76 6.16 8.41 -7.07
CA ARG A 76 6.65 9.58 -6.33
C ARG A 76 7.89 9.25 -5.51
N MET A 77 7.91 8.07 -4.89
CA MET A 77 9.07 7.64 -4.12
C MET A 77 10.28 7.44 -5.02
N GLU A 78 10.09 6.83 -6.17
CA GLU A 78 11.17 6.62 -7.13
C GLU A 78 11.75 7.95 -7.60
N GLU A 79 10.90 8.95 -7.88
CA GLU A 79 11.32 10.28 -8.30
C GLU A 79 12.16 10.98 -7.24
N ARG A 80 11.95 10.62 -5.98
CA ARG A 80 12.71 11.18 -4.87
C ARG A 80 13.99 10.39 -4.57
N GLY A 81 14.27 9.35 -5.34
CA GLY A 81 15.39 8.47 -5.07
C GLY A 81 15.16 7.54 -3.89
N ALA A 82 13.89 7.35 -3.49
CA ALA A 82 13.52 6.44 -2.41
C ALA A 82 12.96 5.14 -3.00
N ARG A 83 12.70 4.17 -2.12
CA ARG A 83 12.24 2.85 -2.54
C ARG A 83 10.85 2.59 -1.97
N PHE A 84 9.95 2.12 -2.82
CA PHE A 84 8.62 1.67 -2.38
C PHE A 84 8.60 0.15 -2.39
N GLU A 85 8.27 -0.44 -1.23
CA GLU A 85 8.16 -1.88 -1.08
C GLU A 85 6.74 -2.26 -0.74
N LEU A 86 6.28 -3.38 -1.28
CA LEU A 86 4.95 -3.90 -1.02
C LEU A 86 5.05 -5.32 -0.47
N VAL A 87 4.47 -5.53 0.70
CA VAL A 87 4.36 -6.88 1.27
C VAL A 87 2.97 -7.38 0.95
N CYS A 88 2.89 -8.51 0.26
CA CYS A 88 1.62 -9.09 -0.15
C CYS A 88 1.74 -10.60 -0.15
N THR A 89 0.91 -11.27 0.66
CA THR A 89 0.94 -12.72 0.78
C THR A 89 -0.19 -13.40 0.03
N SER A 90 -1.19 -12.63 -0.44
CA SER A 90 -2.32 -13.20 -1.18
C SER A 90 -1.88 -13.59 -2.59
N PRO A 91 -2.02 -14.87 -2.98
CA PRO A 91 -1.69 -15.28 -4.34
C PRO A 91 -2.51 -14.55 -5.41
N SER A 92 -3.78 -14.26 -5.12
CA SER A 92 -4.65 -13.56 -6.06
C SER A 92 -4.15 -12.15 -6.33
N ILE A 93 -3.77 -11.43 -5.28
CA ILE A 93 -3.27 -10.06 -5.41
C ILE A 93 -1.91 -10.06 -6.09
N ARG A 94 -1.03 -11.00 -5.73
CA ARG A 94 0.27 -11.11 -6.39
C ARG A 94 0.13 -11.35 -7.88
N ARG A 95 -0.85 -12.14 -8.28
CA ARG A 95 -1.10 -12.38 -9.70
C ARG A 95 -1.49 -11.11 -10.43
N ILE A 96 -2.35 -10.28 -9.80
CA ILE A 96 -2.74 -8.99 -10.39
C ILE A 96 -1.51 -8.09 -10.56
N LEU A 97 -0.65 -8.06 -9.56
CA LEU A 97 0.57 -7.24 -9.62
C LEU A 97 1.50 -7.71 -10.74
N ASP A 98 1.65 -9.02 -10.89
CA ASP A 98 2.50 -9.58 -11.93
C ASP A 98 1.95 -9.28 -13.33
N MET A 99 0.62 -9.37 -13.49
CA MET A 99 -0.02 -9.15 -14.78
C MET A 99 0.02 -7.69 -15.22
N THR A 100 0.11 -6.76 -14.28
CA THR A 100 0.08 -5.34 -14.59
C THR A 100 1.47 -4.71 -14.69
N LEU A 101 2.52 -5.50 -14.55
CA LEU A 101 3.92 -5.05 -14.64
C LEU A 101 4.27 -3.98 -13.60
N ILE A 102 3.49 -3.89 -12.54
CA ILE A 102 3.73 -2.91 -11.48
C ILE A 102 5.04 -3.21 -10.75
N SER A 103 5.48 -4.46 -10.79
CA SER A 103 6.72 -4.87 -10.15
C SER A 103 7.97 -4.15 -10.68
N ARG A 104 7.84 -3.40 -11.76
CA ARG A 104 8.95 -2.59 -12.27
C ARG A 104 9.22 -1.37 -11.39
N THR A 105 8.18 -0.81 -10.78
CA THR A 105 8.28 0.38 -9.93
C THR A 105 8.11 0.03 -8.46
N VAL A 106 7.30 -0.98 -8.19
CA VAL A 106 7.02 -1.45 -6.83
C VAL A 106 7.86 -2.70 -6.58
N HIS A 107 8.61 -2.68 -5.47
CA HIS A 107 9.37 -3.86 -5.07
C HIS A 107 8.45 -4.74 -4.21
N VAL A 108 7.96 -5.83 -4.82
CA VAL A 108 7.04 -6.73 -4.15
C VAL A 108 7.85 -7.74 -3.35
N LEU A 109 7.62 -7.77 -2.05
CA LEU A 109 8.32 -8.68 -1.14
C LEU A 109 7.52 -9.98 -0.98
N PRO A 110 8.21 -11.10 -0.74
CA PRO A 110 7.53 -12.39 -0.54
C PRO A 110 6.66 -12.44 0.71
#